data_723db9fba85954b2e438e771c8e741db
#
_entry.id   723db9fba85954b2e438e771c8e741db
#
_cell.length_a   1.000
_cell.length_b   1.000
_cell.length_c   1.000
_cell.angle_alpha   90.00
_cell.angle_beta   90.00
_cell.angle_gamma   90.00
#
_symmetry.space_group_name_H-M   'P 1'
#
loop_
_entity.id
_entity.type
_entity.pdbx_description
1 polymer ?
#
loop_
_entity_poly.entity_id
_entity_poly.type
_entity_poly.pdbx_seq_one_letter_code
_entity_poly.pdbx_strand_id
1 'polypeptide(L)'
;QLEDNPPPIVSAMGVTDGNATELPIFVRGNHNTPAKTKQPRRFPQVLSDGKPLAGEASGRLALARWIADEKNPLTARVMVNRVWRWHFGRGLVATTDNFGLLGDKPSHPELLDWLAAWFMDNGWSVKKLNTLILSSATYQMSTTASPSALKADANNVLLSRAPLRRLEAEPLRDSLLALGGLLDKQVGGFVWTFENYKLVFNHTSEDATTYESNRRALYLPVIRNHVYDLFELFDFPDPGTVNGNRADSTIAPQALYLMNSPLVLRATESIAKALLKEDELNNAQRVQRLYAQV
;
A
#
# COMPACT_ATOMS: atom_id res chain seq x y z
N GLN A 1 -33.81 29.58 -15.54
CA GLN A 1 -32.73 29.68 -14.49
C GLN A 1 -31.98 28.35 -14.28
N LEU A 2 -32.66 27.20 -14.40
CA LEU A 2 -31.98 25.88 -14.32
C LEU A 2 -31.35 25.44 -15.66
N GLU A 3 -31.89 25.94 -16.79
CA GLU A 3 -31.33 25.72 -18.13
C GLU A 3 -30.07 26.56 -18.34
N ASP A 4 -30.01 27.76 -17.75
CA ASP A 4 -28.89 28.69 -17.91
C ASP A 4 -27.72 28.37 -16.97
N ASN A 5 -27.95 27.63 -15.88
CA ASN A 5 -26.92 27.24 -14.89
C ASN A 5 -27.22 25.88 -14.28
N PRO A 6 -27.05 24.80 -15.03
CA PRO A 6 -27.28 23.46 -14.53
C PRO A 6 -26.31 23.15 -13.38
N PRO A 7 -26.75 22.35 -12.39
CA PRO A 7 -25.86 21.94 -11.30
C PRO A 7 -24.65 21.21 -11.87
N PRO A 8 -23.46 21.37 -11.25
CA PRO A 8 -22.25 20.72 -11.73
C PRO A 8 -22.44 19.20 -11.70
N ILE A 9 -22.34 18.57 -12.87
CA ILE A 9 -22.36 17.11 -12.98
C ILE A 9 -21.00 16.59 -12.51
N VAL A 10 -21.00 15.84 -11.43
CA VAL A 10 -19.80 15.14 -10.98
C VAL A 10 -19.52 14.02 -11.98
N SER A 11 -18.45 14.16 -12.75
CA SER A 11 -18.01 13.16 -13.73
C SER A 11 -16.68 12.55 -13.34
N ALA A 12 -16.51 11.26 -13.62
CA ALA A 12 -15.28 10.54 -13.45
C ALA A 12 -14.73 10.11 -14.82
N MET A 13 -13.40 10.02 -14.93
CA MET A 13 -12.78 9.42 -16.10
C MET A 13 -13.19 7.94 -16.17
N GLY A 14 -13.69 7.53 -17.33
CA GLY A 14 -14.03 6.16 -17.64
C GLY A 14 -13.41 5.72 -18.97
N VAL A 15 -13.52 4.44 -19.26
CA VAL A 15 -13.09 3.87 -20.53
C VAL A 15 -14.25 3.12 -21.18
N THR A 16 -14.37 3.27 -22.49
CA THR A 16 -15.30 2.48 -23.32
C THR A 16 -14.50 1.57 -24.25
N ASP A 17 -15.13 0.51 -24.74
CA ASP A 17 -14.50 -0.34 -25.75
C ASP A 17 -14.44 0.41 -27.09
N GLY A 18 -13.24 0.47 -27.66
CA GLY A 18 -13.03 0.84 -29.06
C GLY A 18 -13.03 -0.40 -29.96
N ASN A 19 -12.58 -0.22 -31.19
CA ASN A 19 -12.38 -1.34 -32.13
C ASN A 19 -11.23 -2.20 -31.65
N ALA A 20 -11.53 -3.39 -31.18
CA ALA A 20 -10.52 -4.32 -30.70
C ALA A 20 -9.80 -4.97 -31.88
N THR A 21 -8.47 -4.86 -31.91
CA THR A 21 -7.65 -5.46 -32.96
C THR A 21 -6.64 -6.42 -32.33
N GLU A 22 -6.42 -7.54 -33.02
CA GLU A 22 -5.33 -8.46 -32.68
C GLU A 22 -3.99 -7.84 -33.09
N LEU A 23 -3.00 -7.89 -32.21
CA LEU A 23 -1.67 -7.33 -32.47
C LEU A 23 -0.68 -8.42 -32.86
N PRO A 24 0.31 -8.11 -33.72
CA PRO A 24 1.42 -9.01 -33.98
C PRO A 24 2.39 -9.03 -32.79
N ILE A 25 3.22 -10.06 -32.72
CA ILE A 25 4.38 -10.04 -31.80
C ILE A 25 5.40 -9.05 -32.34
N PHE A 26 5.86 -8.14 -31.50
CA PHE A 26 6.99 -7.26 -31.82
C PHE A 26 8.29 -8.01 -31.58
N VAL A 27 9.02 -8.31 -32.67
CA VAL A 27 10.25 -9.10 -32.61
C VAL A 27 11.27 -8.38 -31.72
N ARG A 28 11.76 -9.06 -30.69
CA ARG A 28 12.66 -8.50 -29.67
C ARG A 28 12.13 -7.21 -29.02
N GLY A 29 10.81 -7.05 -28.92
CA GLY A 29 10.18 -5.86 -28.34
C GLY A 29 10.20 -4.61 -29.21
N ASN A 30 10.75 -4.69 -30.42
CA ASN A 30 10.85 -3.54 -31.31
C ASN A 30 9.56 -3.35 -32.12
N HIS A 31 8.85 -2.25 -31.88
CA HIS A 31 7.58 -1.91 -32.52
C HIS A 31 7.73 -1.67 -34.05
N ASN A 32 8.92 -1.40 -34.55
CA ASN A 32 9.20 -1.23 -35.97
C ASN A 32 9.40 -2.57 -36.72
N THR A 33 9.48 -3.68 -35.98
CA THR A 33 9.63 -5.02 -36.56
C THR A 33 8.54 -5.96 -36.11
N PRO A 34 7.25 -5.69 -36.49
CA PRO A 34 6.15 -6.58 -36.17
C PRO A 34 6.25 -7.90 -36.93
N ALA A 35 5.90 -9.00 -36.30
CA ALA A 35 5.75 -10.29 -36.98
C ALA A 35 4.60 -10.22 -38.00
N LYS A 36 4.67 -11.05 -39.02
CA LYS A 36 3.63 -11.09 -40.07
C LYS A 36 2.29 -11.61 -39.55
N THR A 37 2.31 -12.43 -38.52
CA THR A 37 1.11 -13.09 -37.97
C THR A 37 0.62 -12.34 -36.75
N LYS A 38 -0.65 -11.98 -36.74
CA LYS A 38 -1.33 -11.45 -35.56
C LYS A 38 -1.57 -12.56 -34.55
N GLN A 39 -1.50 -12.23 -33.26
CA GLN A 39 -1.75 -13.19 -32.19
C GLN A 39 -3.12 -12.91 -31.57
N PRO A 40 -3.95 -13.92 -31.41
CA PRO A 40 -5.22 -13.77 -30.72
C PRO A 40 -4.99 -13.49 -29.24
N ARG A 41 -5.84 -12.64 -28.64
CA ARG A 41 -5.83 -12.37 -27.21
C ARG A 41 -6.17 -13.64 -26.45
N ARG A 42 -5.37 -13.99 -25.46
CA ARG A 42 -5.56 -15.16 -24.59
C ARG A 42 -4.93 -14.92 -23.22
N PHE A 43 -5.33 -15.70 -22.24
CA PHE A 43 -4.63 -15.77 -20.96
C PHE A 43 -3.36 -16.62 -21.06
N PRO A 44 -2.39 -16.46 -20.14
CA PRO A 44 -1.19 -17.28 -20.12
C PRO A 44 -1.53 -18.78 -20.04
N GLN A 45 -0.97 -19.59 -20.94
CA GLN A 45 -1.26 -21.02 -21.02
C GLN A 45 -0.89 -21.79 -19.73
N VAL A 46 0.10 -21.30 -18.99
CA VAL A 46 0.50 -21.91 -17.71
C VAL A 46 -0.58 -21.75 -16.61
N LEU A 47 -1.50 -20.79 -16.78
CA LEU A 47 -2.55 -20.47 -15.80
C LEU A 47 -3.98 -20.64 -16.36
N SER A 48 -4.11 -21.11 -17.60
CA SER A 48 -5.40 -21.23 -18.29
C SER A 48 -5.34 -22.34 -19.34
N ASP A 49 -6.46 -22.61 -20.01
CA ASP A 49 -6.51 -23.51 -21.15
C ASP A 49 -5.85 -22.95 -22.43
N GLY A 50 -5.38 -21.70 -22.39
CA GLY A 50 -4.70 -21.02 -23.49
C GLY A 50 -5.56 -20.75 -24.72
N LYS A 51 -6.88 -20.95 -24.66
CA LYS A 51 -7.77 -20.68 -25.78
C LYS A 51 -7.88 -19.18 -26.06
N PRO A 52 -8.03 -18.80 -27.33
CA PRO A 52 -8.33 -17.42 -27.70
C PRO A 52 -9.61 -16.91 -27.02
N LEU A 53 -9.60 -15.64 -26.64
CA LEU A 53 -10.81 -14.98 -26.16
C LEU A 53 -11.83 -14.87 -27.31
N ALA A 54 -13.06 -15.26 -27.05
CA ALA A 54 -14.13 -15.15 -28.03
C ALA A 54 -14.69 -13.73 -28.09
N GLY A 55 -15.17 -13.33 -29.29
CA GLY A 55 -15.88 -12.07 -29.51
C GLY A 55 -14.99 -10.90 -29.92
N GLU A 56 -15.68 -9.80 -30.32
CA GLU A 56 -15.07 -8.58 -30.85
C GLU A 56 -14.76 -7.51 -29.77
N ALA A 57 -15.19 -7.72 -28.52
CA ALA A 57 -14.94 -6.83 -27.41
C ALA A 57 -13.46 -6.77 -27.04
N SER A 58 -13.03 -5.74 -26.32
CA SER A 58 -11.62 -5.52 -25.91
C SER A 58 -11.02 -6.65 -25.08
N GLY A 59 -11.84 -7.50 -24.45
CA GLY A 59 -11.41 -8.54 -23.53
C GLY A 59 -11.20 -8.09 -22.09
N ARG A 60 -11.35 -6.79 -21.78
CA ARG A 60 -11.19 -6.27 -20.40
C ARG A 60 -12.09 -6.95 -19.38
N LEU A 61 -13.37 -7.17 -19.74
CA LEU A 61 -14.31 -7.87 -18.85
C LEU A 61 -13.92 -9.33 -18.64
N ALA A 62 -13.47 -10.01 -19.72
CA ALA A 62 -12.99 -11.38 -19.63
C ALA A 62 -11.75 -11.47 -18.72
N LEU A 63 -10.81 -10.52 -18.85
CA LEU A 63 -9.63 -10.41 -17.98
C LEU A 63 -10.04 -10.19 -16.52
N ALA A 64 -10.96 -9.26 -16.27
CA ALA A 64 -11.44 -8.99 -14.91
C ALA A 64 -12.07 -10.24 -14.26
N ARG A 65 -12.91 -10.95 -15.01
CA ARG A 65 -13.51 -12.20 -14.54
C ARG A 65 -12.47 -13.28 -14.27
N TRP A 66 -11.50 -13.45 -15.17
CA TRP A 66 -10.43 -14.42 -14.97
C TRP A 66 -9.54 -14.10 -13.77
N ILE A 67 -9.22 -12.84 -13.53
CA ILE A 67 -8.45 -12.41 -12.34
C ILE A 67 -9.23 -12.75 -11.06
N ALA A 68 -10.55 -12.53 -11.05
CA ALA A 68 -11.41 -12.77 -9.90
C ALA A 68 -11.95 -14.21 -9.81
N ASP A 69 -11.58 -15.09 -10.72
CA ASP A 69 -12.01 -16.48 -10.72
C ASP A 69 -11.37 -17.25 -9.57
N GLU A 70 -12.17 -18.01 -8.84
CA GLU A 70 -11.70 -18.88 -7.74
C GLU A 70 -10.69 -19.93 -8.21
N LYS A 71 -10.74 -20.29 -9.49
CA LYS A 71 -9.77 -21.20 -10.13
C LYS A 71 -8.45 -20.53 -10.47
N ASN A 72 -8.36 -19.20 -10.40
CA ASN A 72 -7.09 -18.51 -10.61
C ASN A 72 -6.14 -18.81 -9.45
N PRO A 73 -5.00 -19.48 -9.67
CA PRO A 73 -4.15 -19.95 -8.58
C PRO A 73 -3.37 -18.83 -7.88
N LEU A 74 -3.34 -17.62 -8.44
CA LEU A 74 -2.47 -16.55 -7.96
C LEU A 74 -3.21 -15.44 -7.21
N THR A 75 -4.37 -14.99 -7.68
CA THR A 75 -4.98 -13.75 -7.16
C THR A 75 -5.19 -13.78 -5.65
N ALA A 76 -5.82 -14.84 -5.14
CA ALA A 76 -6.07 -14.95 -3.69
C ALA A 76 -4.76 -15.10 -2.90
N ARG A 77 -3.82 -15.93 -3.37
CA ARG A 77 -2.51 -16.11 -2.71
C ARG A 77 -1.70 -14.82 -2.67
N VAL A 78 -1.63 -14.08 -3.77
CA VAL A 78 -0.92 -12.80 -3.84
C VAL A 78 -1.53 -11.77 -2.89
N MET A 79 -2.87 -11.66 -2.86
CA MET A 79 -3.55 -10.71 -1.97
C MET A 79 -3.33 -11.05 -0.51
N VAL A 80 -3.52 -12.31 -0.13
CA VAL A 80 -3.29 -12.79 1.23
C VAL A 80 -1.84 -12.58 1.66
N ASN A 81 -0.88 -12.88 0.78
CA ASN A 81 0.54 -12.70 1.04
C ASN A 81 0.90 -11.23 1.29
N ARG A 82 0.30 -10.30 0.54
CA ARG A 82 0.50 -8.86 0.74
C ARG A 82 -0.09 -8.38 2.07
N VAL A 83 -1.31 -8.82 2.41
CA VAL A 83 -1.92 -8.50 3.71
C VAL A 83 -1.08 -9.06 4.85
N TRP A 84 -0.62 -10.31 4.75
CA TRP A 84 0.29 -10.93 5.71
C TRP A 84 1.58 -10.13 5.89
N ARG A 85 2.22 -9.73 4.78
CA ARG A 85 3.43 -8.91 4.82
C ARG A 85 3.22 -7.60 5.56
N TRP A 86 2.08 -6.95 5.40
CA TRP A 86 1.81 -5.71 6.13
C TRP A 86 1.68 -5.91 7.63
N HIS A 87 1.22 -7.07 8.09
CA HIS A 87 1.17 -7.38 9.52
C HIS A 87 2.51 -7.83 10.08
N PHE A 88 3.22 -8.70 9.37
CA PHE A 88 4.42 -9.36 9.88
C PHE A 88 5.75 -8.84 9.29
N GLY A 89 5.70 -7.86 8.37
CA GLY A 89 6.88 -7.27 7.73
C GLY A 89 7.47 -8.09 6.59
N ARG A 90 7.22 -9.42 6.57
CA ARG A 90 7.64 -10.34 5.53
C ARG A 90 6.42 -11.15 5.06
N GLY A 91 6.29 -11.34 3.75
CA GLY A 91 5.28 -12.24 3.19
C GLY A 91 5.62 -13.70 3.48
N LEU A 92 4.62 -14.57 3.45
CA LEU A 92 4.82 -16.03 3.41
C LEU A 92 5.69 -16.42 2.19
N VAL A 93 5.45 -15.75 1.05
CA VAL A 93 6.39 -15.65 -0.07
C VAL A 93 7.11 -14.32 0.08
N ALA A 94 8.43 -14.34 0.33
CA ALA A 94 9.19 -13.13 0.62
C ALA A 94 9.31 -12.20 -0.60
N THR A 95 9.38 -12.77 -1.80
CA THR A 95 9.33 -12.02 -3.08
C THR A 95 7.88 -11.67 -3.44
N THR A 96 7.28 -10.70 -2.78
CA THR A 96 5.84 -10.39 -2.87
C THR A 96 5.35 -10.01 -4.27
N ASP A 97 6.24 -9.55 -5.15
CA ASP A 97 5.94 -9.22 -6.55
C ASP A 97 6.28 -10.33 -7.53
N ASN A 98 6.86 -11.43 -7.05
CA ASN A 98 7.27 -12.52 -7.91
C ASN A 98 6.88 -13.88 -7.31
N PHE A 99 5.80 -14.45 -7.82
CA PHE A 99 5.32 -15.80 -7.51
C PHE A 99 5.70 -16.81 -8.61
N GLY A 100 6.59 -16.42 -9.50
CA GLY A 100 7.07 -17.27 -10.60
C GLY A 100 8.29 -18.11 -10.20
N LEU A 101 8.91 -18.73 -11.20
CA LEU A 101 10.06 -19.64 -11.01
C LEU A 101 11.29 -18.97 -10.38
N LEU A 102 11.43 -17.66 -10.54
CA LEU A 102 12.54 -16.89 -9.96
C LEU A 102 12.17 -16.26 -8.60
N GLY A 103 10.94 -16.48 -8.12
CA GLY A 103 10.51 -16.05 -6.80
C GLY A 103 10.87 -17.06 -5.71
N ASP A 104 10.82 -16.59 -4.47
CA ASP A 104 11.02 -17.44 -3.31
C ASP A 104 9.86 -18.44 -3.15
N LYS A 105 10.19 -19.61 -2.60
CA LYS A 105 9.17 -20.55 -2.17
C LYS A 105 8.49 -20.03 -0.89
N PRO A 106 7.19 -20.32 -0.70
CA PRO A 106 6.51 -19.94 0.54
C PRO A 106 7.14 -20.64 1.75
N SER A 107 7.34 -19.89 2.83
CA SER A 107 7.84 -20.43 4.11
C SER A 107 6.86 -21.42 4.75
N HIS A 108 5.56 -21.18 4.55
CA HIS A 108 4.45 -21.99 5.07
C HIS A 108 3.43 -22.21 3.94
N PRO A 109 3.65 -23.14 3.00
CA PRO A 109 2.82 -23.33 1.83
C PRO A 109 1.36 -23.70 2.18
N GLU A 110 1.17 -24.58 3.14
CA GLU A 110 -0.17 -25.00 3.58
C GLU A 110 -0.95 -23.86 4.21
N LEU A 111 -0.30 -23.00 4.99
CA LEU A 111 -0.92 -21.81 5.56
C LEU A 111 -1.34 -20.81 4.47
N LEU A 112 -0.45 -20.58 3.49
CA LEU A 112 -0.77 -19.69 2.37
C LEU A 112 -2.00 -20.18 1.59
N ASP A 113 -2.06 -21.47 1.31
CA ASP A 113 -3.15 -22.09 0.57
C ASP A 113 -4.46 -22.05 1.37
N TRP A 114 -4.39 -22.37 2.66
CA TRP A 114 -5.55 -22.30 3.55
C TRP A 114 -6.10 -20.86 3.66
N LEU A 115 -5.23 -19.88 3.88
CA LEU A 115 -5.63 -18.47 3.96
C LEU A 115 -6.23 -17.98 2.63
N ALA A 116 -5.69 -18.41 1.50
CA ALA A 116 -6.21 -18.05 0.18
C ALA A 116 -7.62 -18.62 -0.04
N ALA A 117 -7.84 -19.89 0.27
CA ALA A 117 -9.15 -20.53 0.21
C ALA A 117 -10.13 -19.84 1.16
N TRP A 118 -9.73 -19.67 2.43
CA TRP A 118 -10.57 -19.00 3.44
C TRP A 118 -10.96 -17.57 3.00
N PHE A 119 -10.04 -16.82 2.39
CA PHE A 119 -10.29 -15.47 1.89
C PHE A 119 -11.36 -15.44 0.79
N MET A 120 -11.30 -16.38 -0.15
CA MET A 120 -12.32 -16.55 -1.19
C MET A 120 -13.67 -16.93 -0.60
N ASP A 121 -13.72 -17.96 0.26
CA ASP A 121 -14.93 -18.45 0.92
C ASP A 121 -15.63 -17.37 1.80
N ASN A 122 -14.85 -16.41 2.30
CA ASN A 122 -15.35 -15.28 3.08
C ASN A 122 -15.66 -14.02 2.26
N GLY A 123 -15.83 -14.16 0.94
CA GLY A 123 -16.26 -13.12 0.01
C GLY A 123 -15.18 -12.08 -0.27
N TRP A 124 -13.92 -12.50 -0.31
CA TRP A 124 -12.77 -11.63 -0.62
C TRP A 124 -12.66 -10.42 0.33
N SER A 125 -13.08 -10.58 1.58
CA SER A 125 -13.14 -9.52 2.57
C SER A 125 -11.80 -9.29 3.25
N VAL A 126 -11.08 -8.23 2.86
CA VAL A 126 -9.84 -7.80 3.53
C VAL A 126 -10.07 -7.51 5.01
N LYS A 127 -11.25 -6.97 5.38
CA LYS A 127 -11.59 -6.71 6.79
C LYS A 127 -11.66 -8.00 7.60
N LYS A 128 -12.32 -9.03 7.08
CA LYS A 128 -12.38 -10.35 7.76
C LYS A 128 -10.99 -10.98 7.86
N LEU A 129 -10.17 -10.89 6.78
CA LEU A 129 -8.82 -11.40 6.79
C LEU A 129 -7.94 -10.70 7.84
N ASN A 130 -8.01 -9.39 7.94
CA ASN A 130 -7.33 -8.63 8.99
C ASN A 130 -7.78 -9.09 10.39
N THR A 131 -9.08 -9.24 10.61
CA THR A 131 -9.61 -9.73 11.90
C THR A 131 -9.04 -11.11 12.24
N LEU A 132 -9.02 -12.03 11.27
CA LEU A 132 -8.47 -13.38 11.46
C LEU A 132 -6.99 -13.32 11.88
N ILE A 133 -6.18 -12.56 11.16
CA ILE A 133 -4.74 -12.42 11.43
C ILE A 133 -4.51 -11.80 12.81
N LEU A 134 -5.16 -10.68 13.12
CA LEU A 134 -5.01 -9.96 14.39
C LEU A 134 -5.47 -10.78 15.60
N SER A 135 -6.47 -11.67 15.41
CA SER A 135 -6.95 -12.57 16.47
C SER A 135 -6.10 -13.80 16.65
N SER A 136 -5.10 -14.03 15.79
CA SER A 136 -4.25 -15.23 15.89
C SER A 136 -3.25 -15.13 17.05
N ALA A 137 -2.94 -16.27 17.65
CA ALA A 137 -1.89 -16.35 18.66
C ALA A 137 -0.52 -15.87 18.13
N THR A 138 -0.24 -16.11 16.85
CA THR A 138 0.98 -15.66 16.18
C THR A 138 1.12 -14.14 16.18
N TYR A 139 0.05 -13.41 15.95
CA TYR A 139 0.08 -11.93 15.98
C TYR A 139 0.23 -11.38 17.40
N GLN A 140 -0.30 -12.09 18.38
CA GLN A 140 -0.30 -11.69 19.80
C GLN A 140 0.96 -12.12 20.56
N MET A 141 1.95 -12.68 19.88
CA MET A 141 3.22 -13.07 20.52
C MET A 141 4.02 -11.85 21.00
N SER A 142 4.80 -12.07 22.08
CA SER A 142 5.80 -11.09 22.52
C SER A 142 6.91 -10.90 21.48
N THR A 143 7.53 -9.73 21.50
CA THR A 143 8.77 -9.44 20.74
C THR A 143 10.00 -10.12 21.33
N THR A 144 9.90 -10.60 22.59
CA THR A 144 11.01 -11.23 23.31
C THR A 144 11.20 -12.66 22.80
N ALA A 145 12.43 -13.01 22.44
CA ALA A 145 12.81 -14.35 22.04
C ALA A 145 13.68 -15.03 23.07
N SER A 146 13.53 -16.36 23.22
CA SER A 146 14.47 -17.15 23.97
C SER A 146 15.80 -17.30 23.20
N PRO A 147 16.95 -17.50 23.88
CA PRO A 147 18.22 -17.71 23.19
C PRO A 147 18.21 -18.93 22.24
N SER A 148 17.44 -19.95 22.55
CA SER A 148 17.26 -21.13 21.69
C SER A 148 16.47 -20.79 20.43
N ALA A 149 15.39 -19.99 20.52
CA ALA A 149 14.62 -19.53 19.38
C ALA A 149 15.44 -18.63 18.45
N LEU A 150 16.24 -17.71 19.01
CA LEU A 150 17.16 -16.88 18.23
C LEU A 150 18.20 -17.69 17.48
N LYS A 151 18.72 -18.74 18.11
CA LYS A 151 19.69 -19.65 17.48
C LYS A 151 19.06 -20.49 16.36
N ALA A 152 17.83 -20.95 16.55
CA ALA A 152 17.14 -21.82 15.60
C ALA A 152 16.57 -21.03 14.42
N ASP A 153 16.05 -19.81 14.64
CA ASP A 153 15.39 -18.97 13.65
C ASP A 153 15.74 -17.48 13.88
N ALA A 154 16.98 -17.13 13.58
CA ALA A 154 17.48 -15.75 13.74
C ALA A 154 16.63 -14.73 12.97
N ASN A 155 16.20 -15.08 11.77
CA ASN A 155 15.42 -14.21 10.88
C ASN A 155 13.90 -14.23 11.13
N ASN A 156 13.46 -14.95 12.17
CA ASN A 156 12.06 -15.10 12.55
C ASN A 156 11.14 -15.53 11.37
N VAL A 157 11.63 -16.42 10.54
CA VAL A 157 10.87 -16.96 9.39
C VAL A 157 9.70 -17.81 9.86
N LEU A 158 9.87 -18.51 10.98
CA LEU A 158 8.86 -19.38 11.60
C LEU A 158 7.94 -18.63 12.56
N LEU A 159 8.09 -17.29 12.66
CA LEU A 159 7.24 -16.42 13.48
C LEU A 159 7.16 -16.85 14.95
N SER A 160 8.31 -17.24 15.52
CA SER A 160 8.43 -17.62 16.94
C SER A 160 8.28 -16.42 17.90
N ARG A 161 8.24 -15.21 17.41
CA ARG A 161 8.06 -13.94 18.12
C ARG A 161 7.40 -12.89 17.22
N ALA A 162 6.84 -11.84 17.82
CA ALA A 162 6.39 -10.68 17.05
C ALA A 162 7.59 -9.96 16.42
N PRO A 163 7.53 -9.56 15.15
CA PRO A 163 8.60 -8.79 14.52
C PRO A 163 8.61 -7.34 15.04
N LEU A 164 9.79 -6.85 15.41
CA LEU A 164 10.00 -5.40 15.63
C LEU A 164 10.14 -4.72 14.30
N ARG A 165 9.33 -3.69 14.07
CA ARG A 165 9.31 -2.92 12.83
C ARG A 165 9.20 -1.44 13.12
N ARG A 166 9.90 -0.63 12.34
CA ARG A 166 9.68 0.82 12.31
C ARG A 166 8.31 1.11 11.65
N LEU A 167 7.65 2.18 12.09
CA LEU A 167 6.48 2.69 11.38
C LEU A 167 6.86 3.13 9.96
N GLU A 168 6.01 2.81 9.01
CA GLU A 168 6.11 3.33 7.64
C GLU A 168 5.81 4.84 7.65
N ALA A 169 6.18 5.54 6.59
CA ALA A 169 6.11 7.00 6.51
C ALA A 169 4.71 7.58 6.80
N GLU A 170 3.67 6.96 6.23
CA GLU A 170 2.29 7.43 6.37
C GLU A 170 1.76 7.26 7.81
N PRO A 171 1.88 6.06 8.45
CA PRO A 171 1.55 5.91 9.87
C PRO A 171 2.38 6.79 10.79
N LEU A 172 3.67 7.01 10.50
CA LEU A 172 4.53 7.90 11.30
C LEU A 172 3.96 9.32 11.30
N ARG A 173 3.64 9.85 10.13
CA ARG A 173 3.05 11.18 9.98
C ARG A 173 1.69 11.29 10.71
N ASP A 174 0.82 10.33 10.47
CA ASP A 174 -0.52 10.34 11.07
C ASP A 174 -0.48 10.18 12.58
N SER A 175 0.47 9.41 13.11
CA SER A 175 0.72 9.30 14.56
C SER A 175 1.19 10.60 15.18
N LEU A 176 2.12 11.31 14.55
CA LEU A 176 2.58 12.64 15.02
C LEU A 176 1.41 13.62 15.10
N LEU A 177 0.58 13.68 14.06
CA LEU A 177 -0.60 14.56 14.04
C LEU A 177 -1.65 14.12 15.07
N ALA A 178 -1.87 12.82 15.25
CA ALA A 178 -2.84 12.29 16.20
C ALA A 178 -2.44 12.60 17.64
N LEU A 179 -1.18 12.35 18.00
CA LEU A 179 -0.63 12.66 19.32
C LEU A 179 -0.69 14.15 19.64
N GLY A 180 -0.43 15.01 18.64
CA GLY A 180 -0.57 16.46 18.77
C GLY A 180 -2.02 16.95 18.79
N GLY A 181 -3.03 16.07 18.62
CA GLY A 181 -4.42 16.48 18.50
C GLY A 181 -4.73 17.28 17.23
N LEU A 182 -3.85 17.21 16.24
CA LEU A 182 -3.93 17.97 15.00
C LEU A 182 -4.54 17.19 13.83
N LEU A 183 -4.68 15.86 13.97
CA LEU A 183 -5.14 14.99 12.88
C LEU A 183 -6.59 15.26 12.50
N ASP A 184 -6.81 15.67 11.26
CA ASP A 184 -8.14 15.76 10.65
C ASP A 184 -8.60 14.36 10.21
N LYS A 185 -9.67 13.87 10.84
CA LYS A 185 -10.24 12.53 10.61
C LYS A 185 -11.34 12.52 9.54
N GLN A 186 -11.58 13.63 8.85
CA GLN A 186 -12.60 13.68 7.80
C GLN A 186 -12.39 12.56 6.76
N VAL A 187 -13.47 11.88 6.41
CA VAL A 187 -13.47 10.77 5.44
C VAL A 187 -13.91 11.30 4.08
N GLY A 188 -13.23 10.87 3.02
CA GLY A 188 -13.55 11.21 1.63
C GLY A 188 -13.13 12.63 1.21
N GLY A 189 -13.31 12.94 -0.06
CA GLY A 189 -12.91 14.21 -0.67
C GLY A 189 -11.40 14.35 -0.89
N PHE A 190 -11.04 15.36 -1.68
CA PHE A 190 -9.64 15.69 -1.97
C PHE A 190 -9.07 16.63 -0.88
N VAL A 191 -7.76 16.57 -0.71
CA VAL A 191 -7.03 17.54 0.14
C VAL A 191 -7.05 18.93 -0.49
N TRP A 192 -6.96 18.98 -1.81
CA TRP A 192 -7.04 20.21 -2.58
C TRP A 192 -8.28 20.22 -3.48
N THR A 193 -8.85 21.41 -3.69
CA THR A 193 -10.00 21.60 -4.59
C THR A 193 -9.48 22.05 -5.96
N PHE A 194 -9.75 21.29 -7.01
CA PHE A 194 -9.38 21.62 -8.37
C PHE A 194 -10.63 21.70 -9.24
N GLU A 195 -10.54 22.52 -10.30
CA GLU A 195 -11.54 22.51 -11.35
C GLU A 195 -11.57 21.14 -12.04
N ASN A 196 -12.76 20.68 -12.40
CA ASN A 196 -12.92 19.41 -13.09
C ASN A 196 -12.08 19.39 -14.40
N TYR A 197 -11.36 18.28 -14.64
CA TYR A 197 -10.43 18.11 -15.78
C TYR A 197 -9.19 19.00 -15.81
N LYS A 198 -8.92 19.80 -14.80
CA LYS A 198 -7.71 20.61 -14.76
C LYS A 198 -6.50 19.71 -14.45
N LEU A 199 -5.50 19.76 -15.32
CA LEU A 199 -4.19 19.18 -15.04
C LEU A 199 -3.45 20.14 -14.09
N VAL A 200 -3.20 19.69 -12.86
CA VAL A 200 -2.71 20.57 -11.79
C VAL A 200 -1.22 20.40 -11.57
N PHE A 201 -0.71 19.17 -11.77
CA PHE A 201 0.67 18.85 -11.49
C PHE A 201 1.54 18.97 -12.73
N ASN A 202 2.72 19.53 -12.56
CA ASN A 202 3.73 19.54 -13.61
C ASN A 202 4.40 18.17 -13.68
N HIS A 203 4.24 17.47 -14.79
CA HIS A 203 4.80 16.14 -14.99
C HIS A 203 6.16 16.13 -15.68
N THR A 204 6.66 17.28 -16.12
CA THR A 204 7.89 17.43 -16.90
C THR A 204 8.99 18.16 -16.15
N SER A 205 8.66 18.88 -15.08
CA SER A 205 9.57 19.64 -14.25
C SER A 205 9.28 19.39 -12.79
N GLU A 206 10.11 19.86 -11.90
CA GLU A 206 9.86 19.81 -10.47
C GLU A 206 8.55 20.55 -10.14
N ASP A 207 7.68 19.90 -9.38
CA ASP A 207 6.41 20.45 -8.95
C ASP A 207 6.61 21.16 -7.60
N ALA A 208 6.17 22.43 -7.50
CA ALA A 208 6.29 23.24 -6.29
C ALA A 208 5.09 23.08 -5.34
N THR A 209 4.22 22.11 -5.55
CA THR A 209 3.07 21.87 -4.68
C THR A 209 3.50 21.52 -3.26
N THR A 210 2.93 22.18 -2.27
CA THR A 210 3.20 21.89 -0.85
C THR A 210 2.26 20.81 -0.33
N TYR A 211 2.77 19.97 0.58
CA TYR A 211 1.99 18.90 1.23
C TYR A 211 1.39 19.35 2.57
N GLU A 212 1.11 20.64 2.73
CA GLU A 212 0.52 21.17 3.96
C GLU A 212 -0.94 20.74 4.10
N SER A 213 -1.18 19.81 4.99
CA SER A 213 -2.50 19.32 5.35
C SER A 213 -2.44 18.56 6.67
N ASN A 214 -3.49 18.64 7.46
CA ASN A 214 -3.64 17.83 8.68
C ASN A 214 -4.48 16.58 8.44
N ARG A 215 -4.94 16.33 7.21
CA ARG A 215 -5.69 15.14 6.85
C ARG A 215 -4.81 13.89 6.94
N ARG A 216 -5.45 12.72 7.09
CA ARG A 216 -4.72 11.45 7.07
C ARG A 216 -3.88 11.32 5.81
N ALA A 217 -2.70 10.73 5.95
CA ALA A 217 -1.76 10.50 4.84
C ALA A 217 -2.39 9.78 3.64
N LEU A 218 -3.40 8.93 3.90
CA LEU A 218 -4.19 8.25 2.87
C LEU A 218 -4.82 9.19 1.84
N TYR A 219 -5.11 10.44 2.21
CA TYR A 219 -5.74 11.45 1.34
C TYR A 219 -4.74 12.38 0.66
N LEU A 220 -3.45 12.29 1.01
CA LEU A 220 -2.42 13.05 0.32
C LEU A 220 -2.20 12.47 -1.08
N PRO A 221 -2.11 13.31 -2.11
CA PRO A 221 -1.79 12.86 -3.44
C PRO A 221 -0.34 12.39 -3.52
N VAL A 222 -0.04 11.47 -4.42
CA VAL A 222 1.31 11.06 -4.75
C VAL A 222 1.69 11.69 -6.08
N ILE A 223 2.55 12.71 -6.01
CA ILE A 223 3.09 13.40 -7.19
C ILE A 223 4.41 12.72 -7.55
N ARG A 224 4.50 12.11 -8.73
CA ARG A 224 5.62 11.22 -9.09
C ARG A 224 6.99 11.92 -9.13
N ASN A 225 7.02 13.17 -9.52
CA ASN A 225 8.24 13.98 -9.61
C ASN A 225 8.42 14.96 -8.44
N HIS A 226 7.59 14.84 -7.41
CA HIS A 226 7.67 15.63 -6.19
C HIS A 226 7.04 14.86 -5.03
N VAL A 227 7.69 13.79 -4.60
CA VAL A 227 7.23 13.00 -3.44
C VAL A 227 7.41 13.84 -2.17
N TYR A 228 6.47 13.74 -1.24
CA TYR A 228 6.55 14.44 0.03
C TYR A 228 7.81 14.06 0.80
N ASP A 229 8.63 15.03 1.23
CA ASP A 229 9.95 14.83 1.85
C ASP A 229 9.94 13.79 2.98
N LEU A 230 8.93 13.84 3.86
CA LEU A 230 8.79 12.85 4.93
C LEU A 230 8.63 11.45 4.35
N PHE A 231 7.85 11.31 3.29
CA PHE A 231 7.64 10.01 2.67
C PHE A 231 8.93 9.49 2.03
N GLU A 232 9.63 10.33 1.29
CA GLU A 232 10.90 9.98 0.64
C GLU A 232 11.96 9.58 1.69
N LEU A 233 12.10 10.35 2.76
CA LEU A 233 13.04 10.06 3.84
C LEU A 233 12.73 8.79 4.63
N PHE A 234 11.47 8.38 4.70
CA PHE A 234 11.03 7.21 5.48
C PHE A 234 10.61 6.03 4.58
N ASP A 235 11.34 5.84 3.48
CA ASP A 235 11.26 4.67 2.59
C ASP A 235 9.88 4.48 1.92
N PHE A 236 9.18 5.56 1.60
CA PHE A 236 8.03 5.47 0.73
C PHE A 236 8.48 4.93 -0.64
N PRO A 237 7.77 3.97 -1.24
CA PRO A 237 8.19 3.39 -2.50
C PRO A 237 8.14 4.41 -3.64
N ASP A 238 9.09 4.27 -4.58
CA ASP A 238 9.07 5.03 -5.83
C ASP A 238 7.74 4.79 -6.57
N PRO A 239 6.92 5.82 -6.78
CA PRO A 239 5.63 5.68 -7.44
C PRO A 239 5.74 5.36 -8.95
N GLY A 240 6.93 5.39 -9.52
CA GLY A 240 7.22 5.02 -10.90
C GLY A 240 7.45 3.53 -11.11
N THR A 241 7.69 2.76 -10.05
CA THR A 241 8.07 1.35 -10.12
C THR A 241 7.10 0.45 -9.36
N VAL A 242 7.02 -0.83 -9.77
CA VAL A 242 6.29 -1.85 -9.01
C VAL A 242 7.11 -2.18 -7.77
N ASN A 243 6.49 -2.04 -6.60
CA ASN A 243 7.16 -2.30 -5.33
C ASN A 243 6.21 -3.03 -4.35
N GLY A 244 6.48 -4.28 -4.09
CA GLY A 244 5.73 -5.09 -3.12
C GLY A 244 6.36 -5.12 -1.73
N ASN A 245 7.64 -4.76 -1.61
CA ASN A 245 8.37 -4.70 -0.35
C ASN A 245 9.00 -3.33 -0.17
N ARG A 246 8.54 -2.58 0.82
CA ARG A 246 9.21 -1.32 1.20
C ARG A 246 10.54 -1.61 1.88
N ALA A 247 11.53 -0.76 1.62
CA ALA A 247 12.75 -0.73 2.39
C ALA A 247 12.44 -0.36 3.86
N ASP A 248 13.38 -0.68 4.74
CA ASP A 248 13.37 -0.27 6.14
C ASP A 248 14.79 0.16 6.51
N SER A 249 15.11 1.40 6.16
CA SER A 249 16.43 1.99 6.38
C SER A 249 16.47 2.80 7.67
N THR A 250 17.64 2.90 8.26
CA THR A 250 17.92 3.82 9.38
C THR A 250 19.09 4.71 8.96
N ILE A 251 18.79 5.95 8.63
CA ILE A 251 19.76 6.91 8.10
C ILE A 251 19.73 8.23 8.89
N ALA A 252 20.86 8.92 8.94
CA ALA A 252 21.00 10.20 9.67
C ALA A 252 19.98 11.27 9.24
N PRO A 253 19.62 11.44 7.96
CA PRO A 253 18.61 12.40 7.55
C PRO A 253 17.24 12.21 8.21
N GLN A 254 16.85 10.99 8.56
CA GLN A 254 15.58 10.72 9.29
C GLN A 254 15.61 11.37 10.68
N ALA A 255 16.72 11.22 11.42
CA ALA A 255 16.88 11.86 12.73
C ALA A 255 16.88 13.39 12.60
N LEU A 256 17.60 13.94 11.63
CA LEU A 256 17.63 15.38 11.37
C LEU A 256 16.23 15.92 11.03
N TYR A 257 15.47 15.19 10.23
CA TYR A 257 14.09 15.56 9.92
C TYR A 257 13.22 15.59 11.19
N LEU A 258 13.27 14.55 12.02
CA LEU A 258 12.51 14.51 13.27
C LEU A 258 12.88 15.62 14.27
N MET A 259 14.12 16.12 14.21
CA MET A 259 14.57 17.22 15.08
C MET A 259 14.20 18.62 14.56
N ASN A 260 14.01 18.78 13.23
CA ASN A 260 13.94 20.12 12.63
C ASN A 260 12.67 20.36 11.80
N SER A 261 11.91 19.33 11.47
CA SER A 261 10.72 19.48 10.62
C SER A 261 9.64 20.35 11.28
N PRO A 262 9.09 21.34 10.57
CA PRO A 262 7.97 22.14 11.07
C PRO A 262 6.77 21.30 11.51
N LEU A 263 6.50 20.19 10.83
CA LEU A 263 5.45 19.24 11.21
C LEU A 263 5.69 18.67 12.61
N VAL A 264 6.91 18.17 12.85
CA VAL A 264 7.27 17.55 14.14
C VAL A 264 7.27 18.59 15.25
N LEU A 265 7.84 19.77 15.00
CA LEU A 265 7.86 20.86 15.97
C LEU A 265 6.45 21.32 16.36
N ARG A 266 5.54 21.49 15.40
CA ARG A 266 4.13 21.82 15.69
C ARG A 266 3.43 20.72 16.50
N ALA A 267 3.64 19.46 16.13
CA ALA A 267 3.02 18.33 16.83
C ALA A 267 3.54 18.24 18.27
N THR A 268 4.85 18.33 18.49
CA THR A 268 5.47 18.26 19.84
C THR A 268 5.10 19.47 20.70
N GLU A 269 5.02 20.67 20.12
CA GLU A 269 4.52 21.85 20.84
C GLU A 269 3.06 21.66 21.31
N SER A 270 2.21 21.10 20.46
CA SER A 270 0.82 20.81 20.80
C SER A 270 0.71 19.77 21.91
N ILE A 271 1.50 18.69 21.84
CA ILE A 271 1.61 17.67 22.90
C ILE A 271 2.05 18.31 24.23
N ALA A 272 3.12 19.11 24.19
CA ALA A 272 3.64 19.77 25.39
C ALA A 272 2.59 20.71 26.03
N LYS A 273 1.90 21.49 25.20
CA LYS A 273 0.79 22.35 25.66
C LYS A 273 -0.34 21.58 26.31
N ALA A 274 -0.70 20.41 25.76
CA ALA A 274 -1.73 19.54 26.30
C ALA A 274 -1.32 18.97 27.66
N LEU A 275 -0.10 18.46 27.78
CA LEU A 275 0.43 17.90 29.04
C LEU A 275 0.62 18.96 30.14
N LEU A 276 1.00 20.20 29.78
CA LEU A 276 1.17 21.31 30.73
C LEU A 276 -0.15 21.82 31.29
N LYS A 277 -1.28 21.56 30.64
CA LYS A 277 -2.62 21.88 31.18
C LYS A 277 -3.06 20.94 32.31
N GLU A 278 -2.41 19.79 32.47
CA GLU A 278 -2.67 18.87 33.58
C GLU A 278 -1.87 19.34 34.79
N ASP A 279 -2.38 20.35 35.50
CA ASP A 279 -1.69 21.04 36.59
C ASP A 279 -1.35 20.16 37.80
N GLU A 280 -2.10 19.07 37.99
CA GLU A 280 -1.91 18.08 39.06
C GLU A 280 -0.70 17.18 38.87
N LEU A 281 -0.16 17.10 37.64
CA LEU A 281 0.95 16.21 37.32
C LEU A 281 2.30 16.92 37.47
N ASN A 282 3.24 16.25 38.16
CA ASN A 282 4.64 16.63 38.09
C ASN A 282 5.30 16.22 36.78
N ASN A 283 6.51 16.68 36.50
CA ASN A 283 7.20 16.44 35.24
C ASN A 283 7.43 14.93 34.95
N ALA A 284 7.75 14.13 35.97
CA ALA A 284 7.93 12.70 35.80
C ALA A 284 6.61 11.99 35.39
N GLN A 285 5.50 12.39 36.03
CA GLN A 285 4.18 11.89 35.69
C GLN A 285 3.72 12.32 34.30
N ARG A 286 4.04 13.56 33.86
CA ARG A 286 3.79 14.01 32.49
C ARG A 286 4.54 13.18 31.46
N VAL A 287 5.81 12.83 31.73
CA VAL A 287 6.59 11.94 30.87
C VAL A 287 5.96 10.54 30.81
N GLN A 288 5.58 9.98 31.97
CA GLN A 288 4.88 8.68 32.01
C GLN A 288 3.55 8.74 31.24
N ARG A 289 2.78 9.81 31.39
CA ARG A 289 1.53 10.04 30.66
C ARG A 289 1.74 10.06 29.14
N LEU A 290 2.79 10.74 28.68
CA LEU A 290 3.17 10.77 27.27
C LEU A 290 3.44 9.38 26.74
N TYR A 291 4.29 8.60 27.42
CA TYR A 291 4.62 7.23 27.00
C TYR A 291 3.42 6.28 27.08
N ALA A 292 2.43 6.53 27.90
CA ALA A 292 1.20 5.76 27.95
C ALA A 292 0.21 6.08 26.80
N GLN A 293 0.41 7.19 26.09
CA GLN A 293 -0.40 7.61 24.95
C GLN A 293 0.14 7.12 23.60
N VAL A 294 1.40 6.72 23.57
CA VAL A 294 2.13 6.25 22.39
C VAL A 294 2.16 4.72 22.35
#